data_c7d7c62d6700da5fd9f5c6e080d72087
#
_entry.id   c7d7c62d6700da5fd9f5c6e080d72087
#
_cell.length_a   1.000
_cell.length_b   1.000
_cell.length_c   1.000
_cell.angle_alpha   90.00
_cell.angle_beta   90.00
_cell.angle_gamma   90.00
#
_symmetry.space_group_name_H-M   'P 1'
#
loop_
_entity.id
_entity.type
_entity.pdbx_description
1 polymer ?
#
loop_
_entity_poly.entity_id
_entity_poly.type
_entity_poly.pdbx_seq_one_letter_code
_entity_poly.pdbx_strand_id
1 'polypeptide(L)'
;MLLLLRATITLIGGLMTDQNSSEHVFAKLSPDFILSAIEDNGLHCDGRILELNSYENRVYQIGIEDEQPVIGKFYRPQRWSNEQILEEHTFSSELLAAELSVVAPEYDEAGQSLLTFEGFRFALFKRKGGRAPELDRDENLEIMGRVLGRIHNIGASQTFNHRPTLSLQSFGFDSVEYLCEKWIPSELINSYQSLSSDLLSILEDRMASVSGLKQLRVHGDCHIGNVLWRDNMAHFIDFDDCRTAPAIQDIWMLLSGSREEQRHQLMCI
;
A
#
# COMPACT_ATOMS: atom_id res chain seq x y z
N MET A 1 8.95 -9.22 16.61
CA MET A 1 9.96 -8.15 16.62
C MET A 1 9.69 -7.09 15.55
N LEU A 2 9.48 -7.44 14.30
CA LEU A 2 8.98 -6.51 13.26
C LEU A 2 7.58 -5.94 13.58
N LEU A 3 6.70 -6.71 14.22
CA LEU A 3 5.39 -6.25 14.73
C LEU A 3 5.50 -5.08 15.71
N LEU A 4 6.52 -5.06 16.55
CA LEU A 4 6.78 -3.93 17.47
C LEU A 4 7.28 -2.69 16.74
N LEU A 5 8.14 -2.85 15.72
CA LEU A 5 8.58 -1.71 14.91
C LEU A 5 7.43 -1.10 14.11
N ARG A 6 6.53 -1.92 13.56
CA ARG A 6 5.36 -1.40 12.84
C ARG A 6 4.30 -0.83 13.76
N ALA A 7 4.02 -1.48 14.90
CA ALA A 7 3.10 -0.90 15.90
C ALA A 7 3.61 0.47 16.35
N THR A 8 4.90 0.66 16.48
CA THR A 8 5.51 1.94 16.81
C THR A 8 5.47 2.91 15.61
N ILE A 9 5.77 2.46 14.40
CA ILE A 9 5.72 3.30 13.18
C ILE A 9 4.28 3.60 12.78
N THR A 10 3.36 2.63 12.88
CA THR A 10 1.92 2.86 12.58
C THR A 10 1.23 3.66 13.69
N LEU A 11 1.56 3.43 14.97
CA LEU A 11 1.05 4.26 16.08
C LEU A 11 1.69 5.66 16.07
N ILE A 12 2.96 5.78 15.78
CA ILE A 12 3.64 7.09 15.69
C ILE A 12 3.28 7.78 14.38
N GLY A 13 3.17 7.08 13.26
CA GLY A 13 2.65 7.61 12.01
C GLY A 13 1.15 7.94 12.09
N GLY A 14 0.37 7.17 12.84
CA GLY A 14 -1.06 7.39 13.04
C GLY A 14 -1.41 8.45 14.09
N LEU A 15 -0.54 8.68 15.06
CA LEU A 15 -0.70 9.72 16.08
C LEU A 15 -0.04 11.05 15.71
N MET A 16 0.83 11.07 14.70
CA MET A 16 1.70 12.22 14.40
C MET A 16 1.66 12.73 12.97
N THR A 17 0.82 12.17 12.10
CA THR A 17 0.38 12.98 10.98
C THR A 17 -0.49 14.05 11.60
N ASP A 18 0.06 15.25 11.62
CA ASP A 18 -0.66 16.47 11.93
C ASP A 18 -1.97 16.41 11.12
N GLN A 19 -3.10 16.06 11.76
CA GLN A 19 -4.41 16.01 11.10
C GLN A 19 -4.66 17.36 10.45
N ASN A 20 -4.18 18.47 11.03
CA ASN A 20 -4.21 19.80 10.46
C ASN A 20 -3.39 19.91 9.16
N SER A 21 -2.24 19.26 9.02
CA SER A 21 -1.45 19.37 7.77
C SER A 21 -2.05 18.53 6.63
N SER A 22 -2.65 17.38 6.92
CA SER A 22 -3.32 16.56 5.92
C SER A 22 -4.65 17.17 5.46
N GLU A 23 -5.42 17.77 6.36
CA GLU A 23 -6.65 18.52 6.01
C GLU A 23 -6.35 19.71 5.11
N HIS A 24 -5.28 20.47 5.37
CA HIS A 24 -4.86 21.59 4.51
C HIS A 24 -4.46 21.16 3.10
N VAL A 25 -3.81 20.01 2.97
CA VAL A 25 -3.35 19.51 1.68
C VAL A 25 -4.51 19.11 0.76
N PHE A 26 -5.59 18.58 1.34
CA PHE A 26 -6.79 18.15 0.60
C PHE A 26 -7.97 19.12 0.72
N ALA A 27 -7.78 20.31 1.30
CA ALA A 27 -8.86 21.28 1.54
C ALA A 27 -9.62 21.71 0.28
N LYS A 28 -9.02 21.56 -0.91
CA LYS A 28 -9.67 21.86 -2.18
C LYS A 28 -10.54 20.71 -2.74
N LEU A 29 -10.43 19.50 -2.20
CA LEU A 29 -11.22 18.34 -2.67
C LEU A 29 -12.66 18.42 -2.14
N SER A 30 -13.40 19.44 -2.57
CA SER A 30 -14.84 19.50 -2.34
C SER A 30 -15.57 18.47 -3.22
N PRO A 31 -16.82 18.09 -2.88
CA PRO A 31 -17.63 17.23 -3.75
C PRO A 31 -17.71 17.74 -5.19
N ASP A 32 -17.94 19.04 -5.39
CA ASP A 32 -18.01 19.64 -6.73
C ASP A 32 -16.68 19.54 -7.48
N PHE A 33 -15.54 19.72 -6.78
CA PHE A 33 -14.21 19.56 -7.36
C PHE A 33 -14.01 18.11 -7.84
N ILE A 34 -14.40 17.13 -7.01
CA ILE A 34 -14.25 15.71 -7.33
C ILE A 34 -15.09 15.35 -8.55
N LEU A 35 -16.37 15.75 -8.57
CA LEU A 35 -17.24 15.51 -9.73
C LEU A 35 -16.67 16.14 -11.00
N SER A 36 -16.26 17.41 -10.94
CA SER A 36 -15.67 18.10 -12.10
C SER A 36 -14.40 17.41 -12.59
N ALA A 37 -13.54 16.90 -11.70
CA ALA A 37 -12.34 16.17 -12.10
C ALA A 37 -12.66 14.86 -12.85
N ILE A 38 -13.73 14.18 -12.45
CA ILE A 38 -14.17 12.94 -13.11
C ILE A 38 -14.84 13.26 -14.47
N GLU A 39 -15.67 14.30 -14.51
CA GLU A 39 -16.38 14.73 -15.73
C GLU A 39 -15.44 15.30 -16.79
N ASP A 40 -14.34 15.95 -16.39
CA ASP A 40 -13.29 16.40 -17.31
C ASP A 40 -12.62 15.24 -18.07
N ASN A 41 -12.76 14.02 -17.57
CA ASN A 41 -12.29 12.79 -18.21
C ASN A 41 -13.39 12.04 -18.98
N GLY A 42 -14.49 12.71 -19.31
CA GLY A 42 -15.54 12.19 -20.19
C GLY A 42 -16.57 11.26 -19.53
N LEU A 43 -16.54 11.13 -18.20
CA LEU A 43 -17.54 10.37 -17.44
C LEU A 43 -18.68 11.31 -17.00
N HIS A 44 -19.93 10.82 -17.01
CA HIS A 44 -21.09 11.58 -16.52
C HIS A 44 -21.45 11.15 -15.11
N CYS A 45 -21.21 12.04 -14.12
CA CYS A 45 -21.48 11.75 -12.73
C CYS A 45 -22.98 11.91 -12.39
N ASP A 46 -23.51 11.01 -11.57
CA ASP A 46 -24.91 11.08 -11.08
C ASP A 46 -25.06 11.85 -9.75
N GLY A 47 -23.96 12.44 -9.25
CA GLY A 47 -23.90 13.23 -8.03
C GLY A 47 -23.68 12.42 -6.75
N ARG A 48 -23.66 11.09 -6.79
CA ARG A 48 -23.37 10.25 -5.61
C ARG A 48 -21.86 10.16 -5.38
N ILE A 49 -21.43 10.58 -4.20
CA ILE A 49 -20.04 10.45 -3.73
C ILE A 49 -20.06 9.78 -2.37
N LEU A 50 -19.21 8.78 -2.19
CA LEU A 50 -18.95 8.13 -0.92
C LEU A 50 -17.45 8.13 -0.65
N GLU A 51 -17.01 8.80 0.39
CA GLU A 51 -15.62 8.72 0.83
C GLU A 51 -15.34 7.34 1.40
N LEU A 52 -14.24 6.73 0.96
CA LEU A 52 -13.76 5.44 1.43
C LEU A 52 -12.59 5.65 2.39
N ASN A 53 -12.45 4.73 3.35
CA ASN A 53 -11.33 4.78 4.28
C ASN A 53 -9.99 4.69 3.52
N SER A 54 -9.20 5.73 3.64
CA SER A 54 -7.85 5.79 3.13
C SER A 54 -7.01 6.66 4.05
N TYR A 55 -5.81 6.19 4.37
CA TYR A 55 -4.96 6.87 5.34
C TYR A 55 -4.12 7.98 4.70
N GLU A 56 -3.50 7.69 3.57
CA GLU A 56 -2.52 8.56 2.93
C GLU A 56 -3.11 9.38 1.78
N ASN A 57 -4.00 8.77 1.01
CA ASN A 57 -4.66 9.40 -0.13
C ASN A 57 -6.09 9.81 0.24
N ARG A 58 -6.84 10.34 -0.71
CA ARG A 58 -8.29 10.44 -0.59
C ARG A 58 -8.92 9.56 -1.66
N VAL A 59 -9.78 8.67 -1.24
CA VAL A 59 -10.40 7.68 -2.11
C VAL A 59 -11.92 7.83 -2.04
N TYR A 60 -12.55 7.94 -3.19
CA TYR A 60 -13.98 8.13 -3.30
C TYR A 60 -14.57 7.10 -4.24
N GLN A 61 -15.74 6.58 -3.87
CA GLN A 61 -16.62 5.92 -4.82
C GLN A 61 -17.55 6.97 -5.41
N ILE A 62 -17.56 7.08 -6.74
CA ILE A 62 -18.32 8.08 -7.50
C ILE A 62 -19.34 7.36 -8.37
N GLY A 63 -20.59 7.76 -8.25
CA GLY A 63 -21.68 7.24 -9.09
C GLY A 63 -21.59 7.80 -10.50
N ILE A 64 -21.73 6.93 -11.50
CA ILE A 64 -21.76 7.28 -12.92
C ILE A 64 -23.15 6.99 -13.46
N GLU A 65 -23.69 7.86 -14.33
CA GLU A 65 -24.99 7.70 -14.96
C GLU A 65 -25.02 6.45 -15.84
N ASP A 66 -26.02 5.61 -15.63
CA ASP A 66 -26.25 4.36 -16.39
C ASP A 66 -25.09 3.35 -16.36
N GLU A 67 -24.08 3.54 -15.49
CA GLU A 67 -22.91 2.67 -15.38
C GLU A 67 -22.63 2.24 -13.93
N GLN A 68 -21.64 1.35 -13.77
CA GLN A 68 -21.14 1.00 -12.46
C GLN A 68 -20.32 2.17 -11.86
N PRO A 69 -20.39 2.39 -10.54
CA PRO A 69 -19.57 3.42 -9.90
C PRO A 69 -18.07 3.17 -10.14
N VAL A 70 -17.32 4.25 -10.25
CA VAL A 70 -15.85 4.22 -10.30
C VAL A 70 -15.25 4.56 -8.93
N ILE A 71 -14.01 4.17 -8.74
CA ILE A 71 -13.20 4.58 -7.59
C ILE A 71 -12.19 5.61 -8.08
N GLY A 72 -12.26 6.82 -7.52
CA GLY A 72 -11.28 7.89 -7.74
C GLY A 72 -10.30 7.93 -6.58
N LYS A 73 -9.00 7.70 -6.83
CA LYS A 73 -7.91 7.80 -5.86
C LYS A 73 -7.14 9.09 -6.14
N PHE A 74 -7.26 10.08 -5.25
CA PHE A 74 -6.53 11.34 -5.29
C PHE A 74 -5.25 11.20 -4.48
N TYR A 75 -4.11 11.32 -5.13
CA TYR A 75 -2.80 11.12 -4.53
C TYR A 75 -2.41 12.28 -3.63
N ARG A 76 -1.87 11.94 -2.46
CA ARG A 76 -1.31 12.94 -1.54
C ARG A 76 -0.17 13.68 -2.24
N PRO A 77 -0.23 15.02 -2.33
CA PRO A 77 0.85 15.83 -2.87
C PRO A 77 2.18 15.53 -2.17
N GLN A 78 3.27 15.48 -2.96
CA GLN A 78 4.64 15.31 -2.49
C GLN A 78 4.98 13.94 -1.84
N ARG A 79 4.04 13.00 -1.74
CA ARG A 79 4.35 11.65 -1.24
C ARG A 79 5.15 10.85 -2.28
N TRP A 80 4.61 10.75 -3.48
CA TRP A 80 5.22 10.02 -4.60
C TRP A 80 5.43 10.95 -5.78
N SER A 81 6.50 10.74 -6.56
CA SER A 81 6.66 11.38 -7.87
C SER A 81 5.70 10.77 -8.90
N ASN A 82 5.58 11.39 -10.08
CA ASN A 82 4.77 10.84 -11.16
C ASN A 82 5.33 9.49 -11.64
N GLU A 83 6.65 9.38 -11.75
CA GLU A 83 7.33 8.16 -12.16
C GLU A 83 7.06 7.02 -11.17
N GLN A 84 7.06 7.32 -9.88
CA GLN A 84 6.74 6.33 -8.84
C GLN A 84 5.28 5.85 -8.91
N ILE A 85 4.33 6.76 -9.14
CA ILE A 85 2.92 6.40 -9.32
C ILE A 85 2.73 5.58 -10.60
N LEU A 86 3.37 5.96 -11.70
CA LEU A 86 3.27 5.23 -12.95
C LEU A 86 3.92 3.83 -12.87
N GLU A 87 4.94 3.63 -12.06
CA GLU A 87 5.48 2.29 -11.78
C GLU A 87 4.49 1.41 -10.97
N GLU A 88 3.74 1.98 -10.00
CA GLU A 88 2.62 1.29 -9.33
C GLU A 88 1.57 0.86 -10.35
N HIS A 89 1.15 1.80 -11.21
CA HIS A 89 0.15 1.55 -12.25
C HIS A 89 0.59 0.46 -13.23
N THR A 90 1.83 0.52 -13.67
CA THR A 90 2.41 -0.46 -14.58
C THR A 90 2.45 -1.83 -13.92
N PHE A 91 2.92 -1.93 -12.68
CA PHE A 91 3.01 -3.20 -11.97
C PHE A 91 1.64 -3.84 -11.76
N SER A 92 0.66 -3.09 -11.28
CA SER A 92 -0.72 -3.59 -11.10
C SER A 92 -1.37 -3.98 -12.43
N SER A 93 -1.10 -3.24 -13.51
CA SER A 93 -1.59 -3.56 -14.86
C SER A 93 -0.94 -4.82 -15.43
N GLU A 94 0.35 -5.06 -15.22
CA GLU A 94 1.04 -6.31 -15.57
C GLU A 94 0.43 -7.52 -14.86
N LEU A 95 0.12 -7.37 -13.57
CA LEU A 95 -0.53 -8.40 -12.78
C LEU A 95 -1.94 -8.71 -13.33
N LEU A 96 -2.71 -7.68 -13.65
CA LEU A 96 -4.05 -7.83 -14.23
C LEU A 96 -3.99 -8.48 -15.62
N ALA A 97 -3.04 -8.09 -16.47
CA ALA A 97 -2.82 -8.68 -17.79
C ALA A 97 -2.39 -10.17 -17.72
N ALA A 98 -1.76 -10.57 -16.60
CA ALA A 98 -1.45 -11.98 -16.31
C ALA A 98 -2.62 -12.72 -15.65
N GLU A 99 -3.85 -12.18 -15.75
CA GLU A 99 -5.08 -12.76 -15.20
C GLU A 99 -5.03 -12.98 -13.67
N LEU A 100 -4.29 -12.13 -12.96
CA LEU A 100 -4.33 -12.11 -11.51
C LEU A 100 -5.50 -11.27 -11.01
N SER A 101 -6.07 -11.69 -9.90
CA SER A 101 -7.17 -10.99 -9.23
C SER A 101 -6.66 -9.77 -8.48
N VAL A 102 -6.31 -8.72 -9.22
CA VAL A 102 -5.88 -7.41 -8.69
C VAL A 102 -6.76 -6.30 -9.25
N VAL A 103 -6.74 -5.15 -8.60
CA VAL A 103 -7.38 -3.94 -9.11
C VAL A 103 -6.28 -3.01 -9.62
N ALA A 104 -6.29 -2.76 -10.92
CA ALA A 104 -5.37 -1.85 -11.60
C ALA A 104 -6.11 -0.59 -12.06
N PRO A 105 -5.41 0.53 -12.30
CA PRO A 105 -6.02 1.75 -12.78
C PRO A 105 -6.58 1.60 -14.21
N GLU A 106 -7.63 2.36 -14.48
CA GLU A 106 -8.15 2.51 -15.83
C GLU A 106 -7.28 3.48 -16.63
N TYR A 107 -7.28 3.33 -17.94
CA TYR A 107 -6.57 4.21 -18.86
C TYR A 107 -7.60 5.05 -19.62
N ASP A 108 -7.33 6.33 -19.79
CA ASP A 108 -8.12 7.22 -20.62
C ASP A 108 -7.93 6.92 -22.13
N GLU A 109 -8.62 7.66 -23.00
CA GLU A 109 -8.52 7.51 -24.44
C GLU A 109 -7.12 7.81 -25.00
N ALA A 110 -6.32 8.60 -24.27
CA ALA A 110 -4.93 8.91 -24.62
C ALA A 110 -3.93 7.87 -24.07
N GLY A 111 -4.41 6.85 -23.35
CA GLY A 111 -3.58 5.81 -22.73
C GLY A 111 -2.89 6.28 -21.47
N GLN A 112 -3.44 7.27 -20.75
CA GLN A 112 -2.91 7.76 -19.48
C GLN A 112 -3.70 7.17 -18.31
N SER A 113 -3.01 6.69 -17.30
CA SER A 113 -3.60 6.17 -16.05
C SER A 113 -3.44 7.13 -14.88
N LEU A 114 -2.52 8.10 -14.98
CA LEU A 114 -2.34 9.17 -14.01
C LEU A 114 -2.91 10.46 -14.59
N LEU A 115 -4.03 10.88 -14.04
CA LEU A 115 -4.80 12.04 -14.47
C LEU A 115 -4.47 13.23 -13.58
N THR A 116 -4.73 14.44 -14.10
CA THR A 116 -4.49 15.68 -13.33
C THR A 116 -5.64 16.65 -13.56
N PHE A 117 -6.19 17.19 -12.48
CA PHE A 117 -7.19 18.24 -12.52
C PHE A 117 -6.85 19.33 -11.51
N GLU A 118 -6.74 20.59 -11.96
CA GLU A 118 -6.37 21.76 -11.14
C GLU A 118 -5.18 21.52 -10.19
N GLY A 119 -4.18 20.77 -10.65
CA GLY A 119 -2.97 20.48 -9.90
C GLY A 119 -3.04 19.27 -8.95
N PHE A 120 -4.21 18.64 -8.80
CA PHE A 120 -4.33 17.36 -8.13
C PHE A 120 -4.12 16.20 -9.11
N ARG A 121 -3.32 15.23 -8.68
CA ARG A 121 -3.13 13.96 -9.40
C ARG A 121 -4.12 12.93 -8.88
N PHE A 122 -4.72 12.18 -9.77
CA PHE A 122 -5.64 11.10 -9.41
C PHE A 122 -5.60 9.97 -10.43
N ALA A 123 -6.18 8.85 -10.07
CA ALA A 123 -6.40 7.73 -10.96
C ALA A 123 -7.79 7.15 -10.74
N LEU A 124 -8.33 6.51 -11.78
CA LEU A 124 -9.63 5.86 -11.75
C LEU A 124 -9.46 4.35 -11.73
N PHE A 125 -10.30 3.68 -10.98
CA PHE A 125 -10.30 2.23 -10.85
C PHE A 125 -11.71 1.69 -10.96
N LYS A 126 -11.86 0.49 -11.50
CA LYS A 126 -13.14 -0.23 -11.43
C LYS A 126 -13.48 -0.56 -9.98
N ARG A 127 -14.73 -0.29 -9.61
CA ARG A 127 -15.21 -0.72 -8.29
C ARG A 127 -15.21 -2.24 -8.19
N LYS A 128 -14.50 -2.77 -7.21
CA LYS A 128 -14.52 -4.18 -6.83
C LYS A 128 -15.16 -4.32 -5.46
N GLY A 129 -16.21 -5.11 -5.35
CA GLY A 129 -16.82 -5.44 -4.07
C GLY A 129 -16.20 -6.71 -3.48
N GLY A 130 -16.21 -6.82 -2.16
CA GLY A 130 -15.74 -7.98 -1.42
C GLY A 130 -15.79 -7.73 0.07
N ARG A 131 -15.48 -8.75 0.88
CA ARG A 131 -15.29 -8.66 2.34
C ARG A 131 -13.83 -8.94 2.68
N ALA A 132 -13.40 -8.63 3.88
CA ALA A 132 -12.07 -9.06 4.34
C ALA A 132 -12.00 -10.60 4.35
N PRO A 133 -10.83 -11.21 4.02
CA PRO A 133 -10.65 -12.66 4.08
C PRO A 133 -10.67 -13.16 5.52
N GLU A 134 -11.21 -14.36 5.72
CA GLU A 134 -11.13 -15.11 6.97
C GLU A 134 -9.91 -16.04 6.87
N LEU A 135 -8.82 -15.72 7.59
CA LEU A 135 -7.55 -16.46 7.52
C LEU A 135 -7.39 -17.51 8.63
N ASP A 136 -8.49 -17.89 9.27
CA ASP A 136 -8.59 -18.98 10.24
C ASP A 136 -8.77 -20.36 9.59
N ARG A 137 -8.93 -20.41 8.26
CA ARG A 137 -9.13 -21.61 7.45
C ARG A 137 -7.96 -21.85 6.53
N ASP A 138 -7.39 -23.04 6.58
CA ASP A 138 -6.22 -23.43 5.78
C ASP A 138 -6.45 -23.26 4.27
N GLU A 139 -7.66 -23.58 3.78
CA GLU A 139 -7.99 -23.41 2.37
C GLU A 139 -7.89 -21.95 1.91
N ASN A 140 -8.27 -21.00 2.78
CA ASN A 140 -8.17 -19.58 2.47
C ASN A 140 -6.71 -19.11 2.46
N LEU A 141 -5.88 -19.61 3.40
CA LEU A 141 -4.44 -19.37 3.43
C LEU A 141 -3.74 -19.91 2.16
N GLU A 142 -4.09 -21.13 1.73
CA GLU A 142 -3.55 -21.68 0.49
C GLU A 142 -3.95 -20.88 -0.77
N ILE A 143 -5.19 -20.35 -0.81
CA ILE A 143 -5.63 -19.49 -1.92
C ILE A 143 -4.82 -18.20 -1.92
N MET A 144 -4.64 -17.58 -0.75
CA MET A 144 -3.80 -16.39 -0.57
C MET A 144 -2.37 -16.64 -1.04
N GLY A 145 -1.76 -17.73 -0.57
CA GLY A 145 -0.39 -18.12 -0.93
C GLY A 145 -0.21 -18.34 -2.43
N ARG A 146 -1.16 -19.00 -3.09
CA ARG A 146 -1.12 -19.20 -4.55
C ARG A 146 -1.18 -17.88 -5.33
N VAL A 147 -2.01 -16.92 -4.91
CA VAL A 147 -2.09 -15.63 -5.59
C VAL A 147 -0.83 -14.82 -5.31
N LEU A 148 -0.36 -14.76 -4.05
CA LEU A 148 0.89 -14.08 -3.70
C LEU A 148 2.10 -14.67 -4.44
N GLY A 149 2.21 -15.99 -4.51
CA GLY A 149 3.28 -16.65 -5.27
C GLY A 149 3.29 -16.25 -6.75
N ARG A 150 2.12 -16.08 -7.37
CA ARG A 150 2.01 -15.58 -8.75
C ARG A 150 2.37 -14.09 -8.85
N ILE A 151 1.93 -13.25 -7.89
CA ILE A 151 2.34 -11.83 -7.82
C ILE A 151 3.87 -11.73 -7.72
N HIS A 152 4.49 -12.51 -6.83
CA HIS A 152 5.93 -12.51 -6.62
C HIS A 152 6.71 -13.03 -7.84
N ASN A 153 6.19 -14.02 -8.56
CA ASN A 153 6.81 -14.51 -9.79
C ASN A 153 6.84 -13.42 -10.87
N ILE A 154 5.74 -12.66 -11.04
CA ILE A 154 5.71 -11.52 -11.96
C ILE A 154 6.59 -10.39 -11.41
N GLY A 155 6.53 -10.15 -10.09
CA GLY A 155 7.37 -9.17 -9.43
C GLY A 155 8.87 -9.40 -9.63
N ALA A 156 9.29 -10.67 -9.71
CA ALA A 156 10.68 -11.06 -9.94
C ALA A 156 11.16 -10.91 -11.40
N SER A 157 10.25 -10.69 -12.36
CA SER A 157 10.61 -10.61 -13.78
C SER A 157 11.22 -9.27 -14.18
N GLN A 158 10.96 -8.21 -13.43
CA GLN A 158 11.46 -6.85 -13.66
C GLN A 158 11.82 -6.18 -12.34
N THR A 159 12.43 -4.99 -12.40
CA THR A 159 12.78 -4.16 -11.25
C THR A 159 12.06 -2.83 -11.32
N PHE A 160 11.77 -2.23 -10.17
CA PHE A 160 11.42 -0.81 -10.11
C PHE A 160 12.68 0.07 -10.31
N ASN A 161 12.52 1.20 -10.98
CA ASN A 161 13.59 2.20 -11.17
C ASN A 161 13.41 3.39 -10.21
N HIS A 162 12.16 3.72 -9.85
CA HIS A 162 11.82 4.90 -9.06
C HIS A 162 11.21 4.54 -7.69
N ARG A 163 10.52 3.39 -7.58
CA ARG A 163 9.95 2.94 -6.31
C ARG A 163 11.04 2.54 -5.32
N PRO A 164 10.83 2.79 -4.00
CA PRO A 164 11.85 2.54 -2.99
C PRO A 164 12.17 1.04 -2.85
N THR A 165 13.37 0.79 -2.36
CA THR A 165 13.78 -0.53 -1.90
C THR A 165 13.69 -0.59 -0.37
N LEU A 166 13.10 -1.67 0.16
CA LEU A 166 13.10 -1.94 1.59
C LEU A 166 14.53 -2.24 2.03
N SER A 167 15.11 -1.36 2.81
CA SER A 167 16.45 -1.50 3.37
C SER A 167 16.47 -1.12 4.84
N LEU A 168 17.47 -1.63 5.56
CA LEU A 168 17.68 -1.24 6.96
C LEU A 168 18.05 0.24 7.06
N GLN A 169 18.70 0.80 6.02
CA GLN A 169 19.01 2.23 5.96
C GLN A 169 17.71 3.05 5.97
N SER A 170 16.84 2.85 4.98
CA SER A 170 15.66 3.70 4.79
C SER A 170 14.56 3.47 5.84
N PHE A 171 14.37 2.23 6.32
CA PHE A 171 13.32 1.88 7.29
C PHE A 171 13.82 1.86 8.74
N GLY A 172 15.12 1.82 8.96
CA GLY A 172 15.75 1.81 10.27
C GLY A 172 16.46 3.12 10.56
N PHE A 173 17.67 3.28 10.04
CA PHE A 173 18.56 4.39 10.41
C PHE A 173 17.97 5.76 10.08
N ASP A 174 17.52 5.98 8.85
CA ASP A 174 16.93 7.27 8.42
C ASP A 174 15.67 7.61 9.23
N SER A 175 14.86 6.58 9.56
CA SER A 175 13.65 6.77 10.37
C SER A 175 13.98 7.16 11.81
N VAL A 176 15.00 6.54 12.41
CA VAL A 176 15.46 6.87 13.78
C VAL A 176 16.01 8.29 13.82
N GLU A 177 16.83 8.67 12.83
CA GLU A 177 17.38 10.03 12.74
C GLU A 177 16.26 11.07 12.63
N TYR A 178 15.32 10.88 11.70
CA TYR A 178 14.18 11.78 11.52
C TYR A 178 13.32 11.92 12.78
N LEU A 179 13.03 10.80 13.45
CA LEU A 179 12.23 10.82 14.68
C LEU A 179 12.95 11.54 15.82
N CYS A 180 14.25 11.33 15.98
CA CYS A 180 15.05 12.02 16.99
C CYS A 180 15.11 13.54 16.75
N GLU A 181 15.19 13.96 15.49
CA GLU A 181 15.25 15.38 15.14
C GLU A 181 13.92 16.12 15.29
N LYS A 182 12.81 15.44 15.02
CA LYS A 182 11.50 16.11 14.84
C LYS A 182 10.46 15.79 15.90
N TRP A 183 10.53 14.58 16.49
CA TRP A 183 9.36 14.08 17.21
C TRP A 183 9.66 13.55 18.62
N ILE A 184 10.83 13.01 18.87
CA ILE A 184 11.14 12.45 20.19
C ILE A 184 11.42 13.60 21.18
N PRO A 185 10.70 13.68 22.33
CA PRO A 185 10.98 14.66 23.38
C PRO A 185 12.44 14.55 23.86
N SER A 186 13.05 15.70 24.16
CA SER A 186 14.48 15.78 24.50
C SER A 186 14.89 14.87 25.66
N GLU A 187 14.01 14.66 26.64
CA GLU A 187 14.21 13.78 27.80
C GLU A 187 14.20 12.30 27.44
N LEU A 188 13.66 11.91 26.29
CA LEU A 188 13.57 10.52 25.83
C LEU A 188 14.59 10.19 24.75
N ILE A 189 15.26 11.18 24.14
CA ILE A 189 16.17 10.98 22.99
C ILE A 189 17.24 9.91 23.32
N ASN A 190 17.94 10.02 24.45
CA ASN A 190 19.00 9.08 24.80
C ASN A 190 18.51 7.64 24.95
N SER A 191 17.35 7.46 25.61
CA SER A 191 16.74 6.13 25.78
C SER A 191 16.28 5.54 24.46
N TYR A 192 15.66 6.37 23.60
CA TYR A 192 15.20 5.98 22.28
C TYR A 192 16.36 5.60 21.36
N GLN A 193 17.43 6.40 21.34
CA GLN A 193 18.62 6.12 20.52
C GLN A 193 19.33 4.85 20.97
N SER A 194 19.48 4.63 22.30
CA SER A 194 20.09 3.40 22.82
C SER A 194 19.29 2.17 22.38
N LEU A 195 17.98 2.17 22.60
CA LEU A 195 17.11 1.06 22.20
C LEU A 195 17.12 0.83 20.69
N SER A 196 17.04 1.90 19.91
CA SER A 196 17.05 1.82 18.44
C SER A 196 18.37 1.27 17.92
N SER A 197 19.51 1.72 18.49
CA SER A 197 20.85 1.21 18.14
C SER A 197 20.98 -0.28 18.40
N ASP A 198 20.53 -0.76 19.56
CA ASP A 198 20.56 -2.18 19.90
C ASP A 198 19.70 -3.02 18.94
N LEU A 199 18.49 -2.53 18.63
CA LEU A 199 17.59 -3.20 17.68
C LEU A 199 18.16 -3.24 16.28
N LEU A 200 18.72 -2.14 15.80
CA LEU A 200 19.29 -2.05 14.45
C LEU A 200 20.51 -2.97 14.32
N SER A 201 21.38 -3.01 15.34
CA SER A 201 22.52 -3.94 15.35
C SER A 201 22.08 -5.40 15.27
N ILE A 202 21.05 -5.80 16.03
CA ILE A 202 20.50 -7.16 15.95
C ILE A 202 19.92 -7.44 14.54
N LEU A 203 19.27 -6.46 13.91
CA LEU A 203 18.74 -6.61 12.57
C LEU A 203 19.85 -6.71 11.52
N GLU A 204 20.93 -5.93 11.63
CA GLU A 204 22.11 -6.05 10.76
C GLU A 204 22.71 -7.46 10.82
N ASP A 205 22.94 -7.98 12.01
CA ASP A 205 23.45 -9.34 12.20
C ASP A 205 22.52 -10.41 11.59
N ARG A 206 21.22 -10.23 11.78
CA ARG A 206 20.22 -11.15 11.22
C ARG A 206 20.19 -11.09 9.70
N MET A 207 20.20 -9.90 9.12
CA MET A 207 20.22 -9.74 7.67
C MET A 207 21.51 -10.29 7.06
N ALA A 208 22.66 -10.05 7.71
CA ALA A 208 23.94 -10.61 7.28
C ALA A 208 23.99 -12.15 7.34
N SER A 209 23.25 -12.75 8.29
CA SER A 209 23.18 -14.22 8.42
C SER A 209 22.31 -14.91 7.37
N VAL A 210 21.45 -14.16 6.66
CA VAL A 210 20.57 -14.70 5.63
C VAL A 210 21.18 -14.41 4.26
N SER A 211 21.81 -15.41 3.66
CA SER A 211 22.35 -15.30 2.29
C SER A 211 21.26 -15.53 1.24
N GLY A 212 21.35 -14.79 0.13
CA GLY A 212 20.53 -15.05 -1.05
C GLY A 212 19.08 -14.57 -0.99
N LEU A 213 18.76 -13.62 -0.11
CA LEU A 213 17.45 -12.94 -0.13
C LEU A 213 17.25 -12.28 -1.50
N LYS A 214 16.34 -12.84 -2.28
CA LYS A 214 15.93 -12.24 -3.55
C LYS A 214 15.08 -11.00 -3.29
N GLN A 215 15.45 -9.92 -3.95
CA GLN A 215 14.67 -8.69 -4.00
C GLN A 215 13.77 -8.75 -5.25
N LEU A 216 12.50 -8.45 -5.07
CA LEU A 216 11.51 -8.44 -6.13
C LEU A 216 10.51 -7.32 -5.90
N ARG A 217 9.71 -7.00 -6.91
CA ARG A 217 8.59 -6.09 -6.74
C ARG A 217 7.51 -6.80 -5.93
N VAL A 218 7.11 -6.21 -4.80
CA VAL A 218 6.10 -6.73 -3.89
C VAL A 218 4.95 -5.72 -3.75
N HIS A 219 3.82 -6.17 -3.19
CA HIS A 219 2.71 -5.29 -2.82
C HIS A 219 3.14 -4.23 -1.80
N GLY A 220 3.94 -4.63 -0.82
CA GLY A 220 4.57 -3.76 0.18
C GLY A 220 3.72 -3.45 1.41
N ASP A 221 2.40 -3.45 1.28
CA ASP A 221 1.42 -3.27 2.38
C ASP A 221 0.30 -4.32 2.33
N CYS A 222 0.68 -5.59 2.20
CA CYS A 222 -0.22 -6.72 2.01
C CYS A 222 -0.87 -7.17 3.32
N HIS A 223 -1.72 -6.35 3.92
CA HIS A 223 -2.55 -6.73 5.07
C HIS A 223 -3.97 -7.11 4.64
N ILE A 224 -4.73 -7.76 5.53
CA ILE A 224 -6.09 -8.25 5.21
C ILE A 224 -7.06 -7.16 4.74
N GLY A 225 -6.85 -5.90 5.12
CA GLY A 225 -7.66 -4.76 4.66
C GLY A 225 -7.43 -4.41 3.19
N ASN A 226 -6.31 -4.81 2.60
CA ASN A 226 -5.99 -4.64 1.19
C ASN A 226 -6.30 -5.89 0.35
N VAL A 227 -7.11 -6.81 0.91
CA VAL A 227 -7.59 -7.99 0.20
C VAL A 227 -9.11 -8.06 0.27
N LEU A 228 -9.76 -8.09 -0.87
CA LEU A 228 -11.20 -8.30 -0.98
C LEU A 228 -11.47 -9.77 -1.29
N TRP A 229 -12.20 -10.44 -0.40
CA TRP A 229 -12.63 -11.83 -0.61
C TRP A 229 -13.99 -11.88 -1.28
N ARG A 230 -14.05 -12.47 -2.46
CA ARG A 230 -15.28 -12.64 -3.22
C ARG A 230 -15.20 -13.90 -4.10
N ASP A 231 -16.28 -14.63 -4.23
CA ASP A 231 -16.41 -15.82 -5.09
C ASP A 231 -15.31 -16.86 -4.83
N ASN A 232 -14.94 -17.06 -3.54
CA ASN A 232 -13.84 -17.89 -3.08
C ASN A 232 -12.46 -17.51 -3.67
N MET A 233 -12.26 -16.26 -3.98
CA MET A 233 -11.02 -15.72 -4.51
C MET A 233 -10.56 -14.50 -3.72
N ALA A 234 -9.24 -14.36 -3.60
CA ALA A 234 -8.60 -13.16 -3.08
C ALA A 234 -8.34 -12.17 -4.21
N HIS A 235 -8.80 -10.92 -4.04
CA HIS A 235 -8.52 -9.80 -4.95
C HIS A 235 -7.68 -8.77 -4.21
N PHE A 236 -6.46 -8.55 -4.67
CA PHE A 236 -5.54 -7.59 -4.06
C PHE A 236 -5.80 -6.19 -4.60
N ILE A 237 -5.85 -5.22 -3.69
CA ILE A 237 -6.09 -3.81 -3.98
C ILE A 237 -5.01 -2.95 -3.33
N ASP A 238 -4.91 -1.70 -3.74
CA ASP A 238 -4.05 -0.66 -3.15
C ASP A 238 -2.56 -1.00 -3.14
N PHE A 239 -1.97 -0.99 -4.33
CA PHE A 239 -0.52 -1.15 -4.53
C PHE A 239 0.30 0.13 -4.24
N ASP A 240 -0.29 1.12 -3.56
CA ASP A 240 0.34 2.42 -3.29
C ASP A 240 1.71 2.32 -2.59
N ASP A 241 1.91 1.28 -1.82
CA ASP A 241 3.17 1.01 -1.10
C ASP A 241 4.06 -0.05 -1.77
N CYS A 242 3.78 -0.41 -3.02
CA CYS A 242 4.59 -1.37 -3.75
C CYS A 242 6.05 -0.90 -3.83
N ARG A 243 6.98 -1.83 -3.66
CA ARG A 243 8.40 -1.56 -3.54
C ARG A 243 9.25 -2.76 -3.91
N THR A 244 10.55 -2.56 -3.98
CA THR A 244 11.49 -3.66 -4.04
C THR A 244 11.76 -4.19 -2.64
N ALA A 245 11.44 -5.47 -2.38
CA ALA A 245 11.63 -6.11 -1.08
C ALA A 245 11.69 -7.64 -1.22
N PRO A 246 12.13 -8.38 -0.18
CA PRO A 246 11.95 -9.82 -0.12
C PRO A 246 10.46 -10.19 -0.03
N ALA A 247 10.06 -11.33 -0.63
CA ALA A 247 8.68 -11.82 -0.64
C ALA A 247 8.01 -11.90 0.75
N ILE A 248 8.79 -12.14 1.79
CA ILE A 248 8.30 -12.19 3.18
C ILE A 248 7.64 -10.88 3.61
N GLN A 249 7.93 -9.74 2.95
CA GLN A 249 7.29 -8.47 3.24
C GLN A 249 5.77 -8.53 3.07
N ASP A 250 5.26 -9.22 2.09
CA ASP A 250 3.82 -9.37 1.88
C ASP A 250 3.21 -10.46 2.77
N ILE A 251 3.98 -11.48 3.13
CA ILE A 251 3.48 -12.66 3.84
C ILE A 251 3.27 -12.35 5.33
N TRP A 252 4.26 -11.74 6.00
CA TRP A 252 4.20 -11.56 7.45
C TRP A 252 3.02 -10.71 7.92
N MET A 253 2.50 -9.83 7.07
CA MET A 253 1.39 -8.94 7.38
C MET A 253 0.04 -9.67 7.44
N LEU A 254 -0.02 -10.89 6.92
CA LEU A 254 -1.18 -11.77 6.97
C LEU A 254 -1.17 -12.67 8.21
N LEU A 255 -0.01 -12.83 8.87
CA LEU A 255 0.14 -13.72 10.01
C LEU A 255 -0.39 -13.08 11.30
N SER A 256 -1.15 -13.84 12.08
CA SER A 256 -1.77 -13.37 13.33
C SER A 256 -1.81 -14.47 14.40
N GLY A 257 -2.09 -14.08 15.65
CA GLY A 257 -2.18 -15.01 16.76
C GLY A 257 -0.83 -15.33 17.42
N SER A 258 -0.76 -16.48 18.06
CA SER A 258 0.44 -17.00 18.74
C SER A 258 1.54 -17.36 17.73
N ARG A 259 2.78 -17.56 18.24
CA ARG A 259 3.90 -18.00 17.39
C ARG A 259 3.66 -19.35 16.70
N GLU A 260 2.91 -20.25 17.34
CA GLU A 260 2.56 -21.54 16.79
C GLU A 260 1.54 -21.40 15.65
N GLU A 261 0.51 -20.60 15.84
CA GLU A 261 -0.48 -20.26 14.82
C GLU A 261 0.17 -19.55 13.62
N GLN A 262 1.01 -18.55 13.87
CA GLN A 262 1.75 -17.87 12.79
C GLN A 262 2.65 -18.82 12.00
N ARG A 263 3.29 -19.77 12.68
CA ARG A 263 4.11 -20.80 12.01
C ARG A 263 3.26 -21.72 11.15
N HIS A 264 2.10 -22.14 11.65
CA HIS A 264 1.15 -22.95 10.86
C HIS A 264 0.68 -22.17 9.63
N GLN A 265 0.22 -20.92 9.80
CA GLN A 265 -0.22 -20.05 8.70
C GLN A 265 0.87 -19.86 7.64
N LEU A 266 2.13 -19.65 8.08
CA LEU A 266 3.27 -19.52 7.17
C LEU A 266 3.54 -20.77 6.35
N MET A 267 3.20 -21.95 6.86
CA MET A 267 3.36 -23.22 6.13
C MET A 267 2.22 -23.49 5.15
N CYS A 268 1.05 -22.86 5.35
CA CYS A 268 -0.10 -22.96 4.45
C CYS A 268 -0.02 -21.93 3.30
N ILE A 269 0.55 -20.73 3.56
CA ILE A 269 0.82 -19.70 2.55
C ILE A 269 2.04 -20.08 1.71
#